data_81cb92f00c2d4e1d0715007eca28d0de
#
_entry.id   81cb92f00c2d4e1d0715007eca28d0de
#
_cell.length_a   1.000
_cell.length_b   1.000
_cell.length_c   1.000
_cell.angle_alpha   90.00
_cell.angle_beta   90.00
_cell.angle_gamma   90.00
#
_symmetry.space_group_name_H-M   'P 1'
#
loop_
_entity.id
_entity.type
_entity.pdbx_description
1 polymer ?
#
loop_
_entity_poly.entity_id
_entity_poly.type
_entity_poly.pdbx_seq_one_letter_code
_entity_poly.pdbx_strand_id
1 'polypeptide(L)'
;MSVAEVVDSHVHLLPGRLGAKVRTIFTDVGGYDLAYPADHAAVCEQLAAEGVAAVWTLPYAHRPGVADSLNRASAATAAADLAVQVVAGATVHPGDDDPVMVVRRAVEDDGARVLKLHCSVGRFDPLDPALVPVWDYVEETRLPVVVHAGRSPDGVGSGDDLLPLDETARRHPAARIVIAHCGHDHETDALAILDRHPNVHADLTPVVNRLVQVPAADAARLADRLLFGTDAPNTEVTAARCRAHVEALGLVPEATSAILGGNARRLVAEVAD
;
A
#
# COMPACT_ATOMS: atom_id res chain seq x y z
N MET A 1 6.37 25.39 -14.34
CA MET A 1 5.53 24.51 -13.52
C MET A 1 6.46 23.43 -12.95
N SER A 2 6.55 23.28 -11.62
CA SER A 2 7.31 22.17 -11.02
C SER A 2 6.65 20.87 -11.47
N VAL A 3 7.46 19.94 -11.99
CA VAL A 3 6.98 18.56 -12.27
C VAL A 3 6.53 17.99 -10.93
N ALA A 4 5.30 17.51 -10.84
CA ALA A 4 4.82 16.87 -9.63
C ALA A 4 5.73 15.67 -9.32
N GLU A 5 6.28 15.65 -8.12
CA GLU A 5 7.10 14.51 -7.68
C GLU A 5 6.23 13.28 -7.52
N VAL A 6 6.57 12.20 -8.21
CA VAL A 6 5.84 10.93 -8.12
C VAL A 6 6.20 10.22 -6.81
N VAL A 7 5.17 9.80 -6.08
CA VAL A 7 5.30 8.96 -4.87
C VAL A 7 4.59 7.65 -5.11
N ASP A 8 5.34 6.56 -5.05
CA ASP A 8 4.81 5.22 -5.14
C ASP A 8 4.35 4.75 -3.75
N SER A 9 3.05 4.71 -3.53
CA SER A 9 2.46 4.36 -2.24
C SER A 9 2.38 2.85 -1.97
N HIS A 10 2.91 2.00 -2.87
CA HIS A 10 2.76 0.56 -2.73
C HIS A 10 3.99 -0.20 -3.29
N VAL A 11 5.01 -0.36 -2.46
CA VAL A 11 6.24 -1.08 -2.79
C VAL A 11 6.57 -2.08 -1.69
N HIS A 12 7.14 -3.24 -2.03
CA HIS A 12 7.47 -4.31 -1.09
C HIS A 12 8.98 -4.57 -1.03
N LEU A 13 9.72 -3.71 -0.31
CA LEU A 13 11.14 -3.93 -0.03
C LEU A 13 11.28 -4.90 1.16
N LEU A 14 10.94 -6.17 0.95
CA LEU A 14 10.93 -7.19 1.98
C LEU A 14 12.34 -7.73 2.27
N PRO A 15 12.68 -8.02 3.55
CA PRO A 15 14.03 -8.42 3.91
C PRO A 15 14.45 -9.77 3.31
N GLY A 16 15.65 -9.84 2.82
CA GLY A 16 16.47 -10.96 2.40
C GLY A 16 15.73 -12.25 2.02
N ARG A 17 15.67 -13.22 2.94
CA ARG A 17 15.05 -14.54 2.68
C ARG A 17 13.54 -14.46 2.40
N LEU A 18 12.83 -13.53 3.02
CA LEU A 18 11.39 -13.36 2.80
C LEU A 18 11.15 -12.81 1.39
N GLY A 19 11.86 -11.74 1.01
CA GLY A 19 11.76 -11.17 -0.33
C GLY A 19 12.09 -12.19 -1.42
N ALA A 20 13.17 -12.96 -1.24
CA ALA A 20 13.54 -14.04 -2.16
C ALA A 20 12.44 -15.11 -2.28
N LYS A 21 11.86 -15.54 -1.14
CA LYS A 21 10.77 -16.52 -1.15
C LYS A 21 9.51 -15.99 -1.83
N VAL A 22 9.14 -14.75 -1.56
CA VAL A 22 7.99 -14.11 -2.21
C VAL A 22 8.24 -14.05 -3.72
N ARG A 23 9.42 -13.58 -4.15
CA ARG A 23 9.78 -13.54 -5.56
C ARG A 23 9.65 -14.93 -6.25
N THR A 24 10.15 -15.99 -5.60
CA THR A 24 9.99 -17.38 -6.10
C THR A 24 8.52 -17.77 -6.30
N ILE A 25 7.61 -17.33 -5.45
CA ILE A 25 6.18 -17.58 -5.63
C ILE A 25 5.68 -16.94 -6.93
N PHE A 26 6.11 -15.73 -7.23
CA PHE A 26 5.71 -15.05 -8.46
C PHE A 26 6.38 -15.65 -9.71
N THR A 27 7.69 -15.89 -9.67
CA THR A 27 8.43 -16.37 -10.84
C THR A 27 8.24 -17.87 -11.10
N ASP A 28 8.47 -18.71 -10.10
CA ASP A 28 8.56 -20.17 -10.30
C ASP A 28 7.19 -20.84 -10.20
N VAL A 29 6.30 -20.34 -9.34
CA VAL A 29 4.95 -20.88 -9.19
C VAL A 29 3.96 -20.15 -10.10
N GLY A 30 4.00 -18.82 -10.13
CA GLY A 30 3.12 -18.00 -10.95
C GLY A 30 3.52 -17.90 -12.41
N GLY A 31 4.81 -18.14 -12.74
CA GLY A 31 5.33 -18.04 -14.09
C GLY A 31 5.42 -16.60 -14.62
N TYR A 32 5.49 -15.61 -13.74
CA TYR A 32 5.54 -14.19 -14.10
C TYR A 32 6.97 -13.71 -14.40
N ASP A 33 7.11 -12.84 -15.40
CA ASP A 33 8.36 -12.18 -15.77
C ASP A 33 8.42 -10.79 -15.13
N LEU A 34 8.93 -10.73 -13.89
CA LEU A 34 8.90 -9.51 -13.06
C LEU A 34 9.79 -8.42 -13.65
N ALA A 35 9.24 -7.20 -13.76
CA ALA A 35 9.90 -6.04 -14.35
C ALA A 35 11.06 -5.46 -13.52
N TYR A 36 11.12 -5.80 -12.22
CA TYR A 36 12.11 -5.26 -11.30
C TYR A 36 13.10 -6.31 -10.82
N PRO A 37 14.37 -5.90 -10.50
CA PRO A 37 15.36 -6.80 -9.92
C PRO A 37 14.95 -7.27 -8.50
N ALA A 38 15.75 -8.18 -7.92
CA ALA A 38 15.52 -8.68 -6.56
C ALA A 38 16.19 -7.82 -5.49
N ASP A 39 17.24 -7.09 -5.84
CA ASP A 39 18.00 -6.24 -4.93
C ASP A 39 17.31 -4.89 -4.69
N HIS A 40 17.19 -4.47 -3.44
CA HIS A 40 16.45 -3.25 -3.06
C HIS A 40 17.07 -1.98 -3.63
N ALA A 41 18.40 -1.87 -3.65
CA ALA A 41 19.06 -0.69 -4.20
C ALA A 41 18.81 -0.60 -5.71
N ALA A 42 18.93 -1.71 -6.42
CA ALA A 42 18.63 -1.78 -7.85
C ALA A 42 17.14 -1.52 -8.18
N VAL A 43 16.21 -1.96 -7.31
CA VAL A 43 14.78 -1.58 -7.43
C VAL A 43 14.62 -0.07 -7.31
N CYS A 44 15.23 0.54 -6.29
CA CYS A 44 15.16 1.99 -6.06
C CYS A 44 15.84 2.78 -7.19
N GLU A 45 16.96 2.31 -7.74
CA GLU A 45 17.61 2.91 -8.92
C GLU A 45 16.70 2.90 -10.14
N GLN A 46 16.03 1.77 -10.41
CA GLN A 46 15.09 1.67 -11.52
C GLN A 46 13.87 2.58 -11.31
N LEU A 47 13.26 2.60 -10.11
CA LEU A 47 12.15 3.49 -9.79
C LEU A 47 12.55 4.97 -9.96
N ALA A 48 13.74 5.36 -9.50
CA ALA A 48 14.27 6.71 -9.69
C ALA A 48 14.46 7.05 -11.18
N ALA A 49 15.02 6.13 -11.97
CA ALA A 49 15.16 6.30 -13.41
C ALA A 49 13.81 6.43 -14.15
N GLU A 50 12.73 5.85 -13.59
CA GLU A 50 11.37 5.98 -14.08
C GLU A 50 10.64 7.21 -13.52
N GLY A 51 11.34 8.06 -12.72
CA GLY A 51 10.86 9.35 -12.24
C GLY A 51 10.10 9.29 -10.90
N VAL A 52 10.21 8.19 -10.15
CA VAL A 52 9.70 8.08 -8.78
C VAL A 52 10.68 8.76 -7.83
N ALA A 53 10.19 9.66 -6.98
CA ALA A 53 10.99 10.41 -6.00
C ALA A 53 10.95 9.77 -4.60
N ALA A 54 9.83 9.16 -4.24
CA ALA A 54 9.65 8.51 -2.95
C ALA A 54 8.77 7.27 -3.06
N VAL A 55 8.97 6.33 -2.12
CA VAL A 55 8.18 5.09 -2.04
C VAL A 55 7.71 4.84 -0.61
N TRP A 56 6.53 4.24 -0.44
CA TRP A 56 6.14 3.61 0.81
C TRP A 56 6.55 2.14 0.77
N THR A 57 7.43 1.69 1.66
CA THR A 57 7.71 0.27 1.75
C THR A 57 6.71 -0.41 2.69
N LEU A 58 5.99 -1.40 2.18
CA LEU A 58 4.86 -2.05 2.86
C LEU A 58 5.22 -3.48 3.27
N PRO A 59 5.77 -3.71 4.47
CA PRO A 59 5.93 -5.06 5.01
C PRO A 59 4.55 -5.67 5.32
N TYR A 60 4.45 -6.99 5.37
CA TYR A 60 3.21 -7.65 5.78
C TYR A 60 3.48 -8.91 6.60
N ALA A 61 2.83 -9.01 7.77
CA ALA A 61 2.93 -10.15 8.65
C ALA A 61 2.08 -11.32 8.11
N HIS A 62 2.73 -12.41 7.73
CA HIS A 62 2.09 -13.62 7.21
C HIS A 62 1.73 -14.63 8.33
N ARG A 63 2.13 -14.36 9.56
CA ARG A 63 1.83 -15.13 10.77
C ARG A 63 2.17 -14.31 12.02
N PRO A 64 1.67 -14.70 13.21
CA PRO A 64 2.08 -14.09 14.47
C PRO A 64 3.58 -14.12 14.72
N GLY A 65 4.09 -13.15 15.45
CA GLY A 65 5.46 -13.08 15.96
C GLY A 65 6.51 -12.64 14.94
N VAL A 66 6.13 -12.22 13.72
CA VAL A 66 7.09 -11.74 12.70
C VAL A 66 7.06 -10.23 12.50
N ALA A 67 6.01 -9.55 12.96
CA ALA A 67 5.78 -8.13 12.67
C ALA A 67 6.93 -7.23 13.17
N ASP A 68 7.38 -7.36 14.42
CA ASP A 68 8.49 -6.56 14.97
C ASP A 68 9.77 -6.65 14.12
N SER A 69 10.10 -7.84 13.62
CA SER A 69 11.31 -8.01 12.79
C SER A 69 11.16 -7.38 11.40
N LEU A 70 9.96 -7.42 10.84
CA LEU A 70 9.64 -6.79 9.56
C LEU A 70 9.62 -5.27 9.67
N ASN A 71 9.07 -4.74 10.75
CA ASN A 71 9.00 -3.30 11.02
C ASN A 71 10.41 -2.72 11.17
N ARG A 72 11.28 -3.35 11.97
CA ARG A 72 12.70 -2.94 12.08
C ARG A 72 13.45 -3.03 10.74
N ALA A 73 13.18 -4.05 9.93
CA ALA A 73 13.79 -4.16 8.60
C ALA A 73 13.32 -3.05 7.67
N SER A 74 12.03 -2.68 7.73
CA SER A 74 11.45 -1.54 6.99
C SER A 74 12.11 -0.23 7.39
N ALA A 75 12.25 0.04 8.69
CA ALA A 75 12.94 1.21 9.22
C ALA A 75 14.42 1.28 8.77
N ALA A 76 15.12 0.14 8.84
CA ALA A 76 16.51 0.05 8.37
C ALA A 76 16.63 0.35 6.86
N THR A 77 15.66 -0.12 6.05
CA THR A 77 15.61 0.20 4.62
C THR A 77 15.35 1.68 4.38
N ALA A 78 14.47 2.30 5.17
CA ALA A 78 14.18 3.74 5.07
C ALA A 78 15.36 4.62 5.51
N ALA A 79 16.22 4.13 6.41
CA ALA A 79 17.43 4.82 6.85
C ALA A 79 18.63 4.63 5.90
N ALA A 80 18.52 3.74 4.90
CA ALA A 80 19.59 3.49 3.95
C ALA A 80 19.69 4.62 2.89
N ASP A 81 20.89 4.83 2.37
CA ASP A 81 21.13 5.77 1.26
C ASP A 81 20.73 5.10 -0.06
N LEU A 82 19.51 5.33 -0.47
CA LEU A 82 18.89 4.75 -1.67
C LEU A 82 18.56 5.85 -2.70
N ALA A 83 18.39 5.46 -3.95
CA ALA A 83 18.13 6.38 -5.06
C ALA A 83 16.76 7.10 -4.98
N VAL A 84 15.84 6.62 -4.14
CA VAL A 84 14.55 7.25 -3.83
C VAL A 84 14.41 7.41 -2.32
N GLN A 85 13.61 8.39 -1.88
CA GLN A 85 13.24 8.49 -0.47
C GLN A 85 12.34 7.31 -0.10
N VAL A 86 12.68 6.56 0.96
CA VAL A 86 11.84 5.45 1.45
C VAL A 86 11.11 5.90 2.71
N VAL A 87 9.79 5.83 2.69
CA VAL A 87 8.92 5.98 3.86
C VAL A 87 8.74 4.61 4.50
N ALA A 88 9.14 4.47 5.76
CA ALA A 88 9.00 3.22 6.48
C ALA A 88 7.53 2.87 6.70
N GLY A 89 7.15 1.66 6.32
CA GLY A 89 5.86 1.06 6.68
C GLY A 89 5.98 0.10 7.85
N ALA A 90 4.89 -0.04 8.60
CA ALA A 90 4.71 -1.04 9.64
C ALA A 90 3.74 -2.14 9.19
N THR A 91 3.73 -3.24 9.92
CA THR A 91 2.72 -4.28 9.84
C THR A 91 2.44 -4.87 11.22
N VAL A 92 1.33 -5.60 11.33
CA VAL A 92 0.91 -6.28 12.57
C VAL A 92 0.06 -7.50 12.22
N HIS A 93 0.03 -8.48 13.11
CA HIS A 93 -0.88 -9.62 13.03
C HIS A 93 -1.76 -9.66 14.28
N PRO A 94 -3.08 -9.93 14.19
CA PRO A 94 -3.96 -9.99 15.37
C PRO A 94 -3.53 -11.06 16.39
N GLY A 95 -2.81 -12.08 15.97
CA GLY A 95 -2.24 -13.10 16.85
C GLY A 95 -0.88 -12.77 17.46
N ASP A 96 -0.38 -11.53 17.32
CA ASP A 96 0.79 -11.06 18.08
C ASP A 96 0.40 -10.89 19.56
N ASP A 97 1.35 -10.99 20.50
CA ASP A 97 1.06 -10.93 21.94
C ASP A 97 0.39 -9.61 22.35
N ASP A 98 0.80 -8.50 21.73
CA ASP A 98 0.23 -7.16 21.93
C ASP A 98 0.28 -6.38 20.62
N PRO A 99 -0.75 -6.52 19.75
CA PRO A 99 -0.76 -5.91 18.43
C PRO A 99 -0.58 -4.39 18.43
N VAL A 100 -1.22 -3.67 19.35
CA VAL A 100 -1.10 -2.22 19.40
C VAL A 100 0.30 -1.77 19.81
N MET A 101 0.95 -2.47 20.73
CA MET A 101 2.33 -2.16 21.11
C MET A 101 3.32 -2.45 19.99
N VAL A 102 3.07 -3.46 19.15
CA VAL A 102 3.86 -3.69 17.93
C VAL A 102 3.79 -2.47 16.99
N VAL A 103 2.59 -1.94 16.76
CA VAL A 103 2.40 -0.76 15.89
C VAL A 103 2.99 0.49 16.54
N ARG A 104 2.75 0.72 17.84
CA ARG A 104 3.31 1.88 18.58
C ARG A 104 4.83 1.93 18.45
N ARG A 105 5.52 0.83 18.74
CA ARG A 105 7.00 0.78 18.60
C ARG A 105 7.44 1.10 17.16
N ALA A 106 6.76 0.55 16.17
CA ALA A 106 7.10 0.82 14.78
C ALA A 106 6.95 2.30 14.41
N VAL A 107 5.95 3.00 14.95
CA VAL A 107 5.69 4.43 14.67
C VAL A 107 6.58 5.33 15.53
N GLU A 108 6.59 5.10 16.85
CA GLU A 108 7.19 6.01 17.82
C GLU A 108 8.72 5.82 17.92
N ASP A 109 9.22 4.57 17.82
CA ASP A 109 10.65 4.26 17.96
C ASP A 109 11.33 4.09 16.59
N ASP A 110 10.66 3.45 15.61
CA ASP A 110 11.24 3.08 14.32
C ASP A 110 10.83 4.04 13.18
N GLY A 111 9.96 5.04 13.43
CA GLY A 111 9.61 6.11 12.50
C GLY A 111 8.71 5.68 11.33
N ALA A 112 7.94 4.60 11.47
CA ALA A 112 6.96 4.21 10.45
C ALA A 112 5.84 5.25 10.31
N ARG A 113 5.42 5.50 9.06
CA ARG A 113 4.39 6.50 8.71
C ARG A 113 3.20 5.91 7.94
N VAL A 114 3.16 4.61 7.78
CA VAL A 114 2.06 3.87 7.14
C VAL A 114 1.97 2.47 7.75
N LEU A 115 0.76 1.95 7.94
CA LEU A 115 0.51 0.58 8.37
C LEU A 115 0.03 -0.25 7.17
N LYS A 116 0.54 -1.46 7.00
CA LYS A 116 0.05 -2.44 6.03
C LYS A 116 -0.61 -3.62 6.72
N LEU A 117 -1.85 -3.91 6.34
CA LEU A 117 -2.55 -5.14 6.68
C LEU A 117 -2.73 -5.97 5.41
N HIS A 118 -2.26 -7.21 5.42
CA HIS A 118 -2.46 -8.14 4.31
C HIS A 118 -3.30 -9.32 4.78
N CYS A 119 -4.61 -9.09 4.81
CA CYS A 119 -5.57 -9.99 5.46
C CYS A 119 -5.59 -11.39 4.84
N SER A 120 -5.50 -11.51 3.51
CA SER A 120 -5.48 -12.79 2.81
C SER A 120 -4.21 -13.61 3.13
N VAL A 121 -3.03 -13.01 3.09
CA VAL A 121 -1.75 -13.70 3.39
C VAL A 121 -1.64 -14.01 4.89
N GLY A 122 -2.05 -13.10 5.76
CA GLY A 122 -2.07 -13.30 7.21
C GLY A 122 -3.23 -14.17 7.70
N ARG A 123 -4.25 -14.40 6.85
CA ARG A 123 -5.47 -15.17 7.16
C ARG A 123 -6.22 -14.63 8.36
N PHE A 124 -6.47 -13.32 8.38
CA PHE A 124 -7.24 -12.65 9.42
C PHE A 124 -8.22 -11.64 8.82
N ASP A 125 -9.19 -11.23 9.62
CA ASP A 125 -10.18 -10.22 9.29
C ASP A 125 -9.71 -8.86 9.83
N PRO A 126 -9.82 -7.73 9.10
CA PRO A 126 -9.53 -6.41 9.65
C PRO A 126 -10.45 -6.03 10.82
N LEU A 127 -11.58 -6.72 10.98
CA LEU A 127 -12.49 -6.60 12.12
C LEU A 127 -12.14 -7.51 13.30
N ASP A 128 -11.01 -8.24 13.27
CA ASP A 128 -10.59 -9.07 14.40
C ASP A 128 -10.56 -8.23 15.69
N PRO A 129 -11.19 -8.70 16.79
CA PRO A 129 -11.24 -7.96 18.05
C PRO A 129 -9.87 -7.56 18.60
N ALA A 130 -8.81 -8.32 18.33
CA ALA A 130 -7.45 -7.99 18.74
C ALA A 130 -6.88 -6.76 18.02
N LEU A 131 -7.46 -6.36 16.88
CA LEU A 131 -7.07 -5.15 16.15
C LEU A 131 -7.83 -3.90 16.60
N VAL A 132 -8.86 -3.98 17.45
CA VAL A 132 -9.59 -2.80 17.93
C VAL A 132 -8.66 -1.75 18.53
N PRO A 133 -7.72 -2.09 19.45
CA PRO A 133 -6.79 -1.09 19.98
C PRO A 133 -5.83 -0.52 18.89
N VAL A 134 -5.55 -1.28 17.83
CA VAL A 134 -4.76 -0.79 16.69
C VAL A 134 -5.55 0.26 15.91
N TRP A 135 -6.84 0.01 15.65
CA TRP A 135 -7.70 0.97 14.97
C TRP A 135 -7.89 2.25 15.79
N ASP A 136 -8.04 2.14 17.12
CA ASP A 136 -8.11 3.31 18.01
C ASP A 136 -6.83 4.16 17.92
N TYR A 137 -5.65 3.52 17.93
CA TYR A 137 -4.37 4.20 17.76
C TYR A 137 -4.22 4.84 16.37
N VAL A 138 -4.68 4.16 15.33
CA VAL A 138 -4.70 4.68 13.95
C VAL A 138 -5.57 5.93 13.83
N GLU A 139 -6.74 5.96 14.48
CA GLU A 139 -7.59 7.14 14.49
C GLU A 139 -6.94 8.31 15.24
N GLU A 140 -6.31 8.05 16.40
CA GLU A 140 -5.62 9.05 17.21
C GLU A 140 -4.44 9.69 16.46
N THR A 141 -3.58 8.87 15.85
CA THR A 141 -2.36 9.31 15.16
C THR A 141 -2.57 9.71 13.71
N ARG A 142 -3.74 9.41 13.13
CA ARG A 142 -4.04 9.56 11.70
C ARG A 142 -3.09 8.76 10.79
N LEU A 143 -2.53 7.67 11.31
CA LEU A 143 -1.65 6.77 10.55
C LEU A 143 -2.43 6.16 9.36
N PRO A 144 -2.01 6.32 8.10
CA PRO A 144 -2.70 5.69 6.99
C PRO A 144 -2.51 4.17 7.03
N VAL A 145 -3.59 3.42 6.76
CA VAL A 145 -3.60 1.96 6.75
C VAL A 145 -3.90 1.45 5.36
N VAL A 146 -2.91 0.84 4.72
CA VAL A 146 -3.10 0.16 3.43
C VAL A 146 -3.55 -1.27 3.70
N VAL A 147 -4.77 -1.59 3.30
CA VAL A 147 -5.35 -2.93 3.49
C VAL A 147 -5.47 -3.62 2.14
N HIS A 148 -4.88 -4.82 2.03
CA HIS A 148 -5.03 -5.62 0.82
C HIS A 148 -6.49 -6.06 0.65
N ALA A 149 -7.03 -5.88 -0.54
CA ALA A 149 -8.37 -6.31 -0.90
C ALA A 149 -8.43 -6.76 -2.36
N GLY A 150 -9.31 -7.69 -2.65
CA GLY A 150 -9.44 -8.28 -3.96
C GLY A 150 -8.52 -9.49 -4.16
N ARG A 151 -8.40 -9.93 -5.40
CA ARG A 151 -7.73 -11.17 -5.73
C ARG A 151 -6.21 -11.06 -5.58
N SER A 152 -5.62 -12.00 -4.82
CA SER A 152 -4.17 -12.22 -4.75
C SER A 152 -3.67 -13.10 -5.88
N PRO A 153 -2.36 -13.05 -6.24
CA PRO A 153 -1.77 -13.89 -7.29
C PRO A 153 -1.90 -15.40 -7.06
N ASP A 154 -2.02 -15.84 -5.81
CA ASP A 154 -2.27 -17.24 -5.44
C ASP A 154 -3.74 -17.66 -5.58
N GLY A 155 -4.59 -16.75 -6.05
CA GLY A 155 -6.03 -16.99 -6.23
C GLY A 155 -6.86 -16.89 -4.94
N VAL A 156 -6.23 -16.54 -3.83
CA VAL A 156 -6.92 -16.25 -2.56
C VAL A 156 -7.39 -14.80 -2.57
N GLY A 157 -8.52 -14.54 -1.96
CA GLY A 157 -9.17 -13.23 -1.96
C GLY A 157 -10.27 -13.11 -3.02
N SER A 158 -11.26 -12.29 -2.73
CA SER A 158 -12.43 -12.06 -3.57
C SER A 158 -13.02 -10.68 -3.31
N GLY A 159 -14.14 -10.36 -3.98
CA GLY A 159 -14.93 -9.17 -3.66
C GLY A 159 -15.46 -9.15 -2.23
N ASP A 160 -15.58 -10.31 -1.58
CA ASP A 160 -15.98 -10.40 -0.17
C ASP A 160 -14.96 -9.73 0.77
N ASP A 161 -13.69 -9.56 0.37
CA ASP A 161 -12.67 -8.85 1.14
C ASP A 161 -13.02 -7.35 1.34
N LEU A 162 -13.90 -6.79 0.51
CA LEU A 162 -14.37 -5.41 0.62
C LEU A 162 -15.44 -5.23 1.70
N LEU A 163 -16.23 -6.25 2.03
CA LEU A 163 -17.29 -6.15 3.04
C LEU A 163 -16.75 -5.80 4.43
N PRO A 164 -15.71 -6.49 4.96
CA PRO A 164 -15.13 -6.09 6.24
C PRO A 164 -14.47 -4.72 6.19
N LEU A 165 -13.96 -4.25 5.05
CA LEU A 165 -13.40 -2.90 4.91
C LEU A 165 -14.48 -1.81 4.95
N ASP A 166 -15.64 -2.03 4.33
CA ASP A 166 -16.80 -1.14 4.42
C ASP A 166 -17.24 -0.97 5.88
N GLU A 167 -17.34 -2.08 6.61
CA GLU A 167 -17.70 -2.07 8.04
C GLU A 167 -16.59 -1.45 8.91
N THR A 168 -15.32 -1.70 8.61
CA THR A 168 -14.19 -1.07 9.32
C THR A 168 -14.23 0.44 9.15
N ALA A 169 -14.42 0.93 7.93
CA ALA A 169 -14.52 2.36 7.63
C ALA A 169 -15.70 3.04 8.37
N ARG A 170 -16.80 2.32 8.50
CA ARG A 170 -17.98 2.76 9.24
C ARG A 170 -17.73 2.85 10.75
N ARG A 171 -16.99 1.87 11.33
CA ARG A 171 -16.66 1.84 12.77
C ARG A 171 -15.60 2.85 13.16
N HIS A 172 -14.66 3.09 12.25
CA HIS A 172 -13.49 3.94 12.47
C HIS A 172 -13.45 5.12 11.49
N PRO A 173 -14.38 6.10 11.63
CA PRO A 173 -14.55 7.18 10.65
C PRO A 173 -13.40 8.20 10.63
N ALA A 174 -12.51 8.21 11.63
CA ALA A 174 -11.30 9.04 11.63
C ALA A 174 -10.06 8.31 11.09
N ALA A 175 -10.11 6.98 10.94
CA ALA A 175 -9.03 6.19 10.35
C ALA A 175 -8.91 6.48 8.85
N ARG A 176 -7.68 6.57 8.35
CA ARG A 176 -7.39 6.75 6.93
C ARG A 176 -7.10 5.40 6.29
N ILE A 177 -8.09 4.80 5.69
CA ILE A 177 -8.00 3.47 5.08
C ILE A 177 -7.68 3.63 3.59
N VAL A 178 -6.68 2.92 3.10
CA VAL A 178 -6.35 2.81 1.68
C VAL A 178 -6.65 1.39 1.22
N ILE A 179 -7.64 1.24 0.35
CA ILE A 179 -7.95 -0.03 -0.32
C ILE A 179 -6.87 -0.28 -1.35
N ALA A 180 -6.04 -1.29 -1.10
CA ALA A 180 -4.99 -1.66 -2.05
C ALA A 180 -5.58 -2.17 -3.36
N HIS A 181 -4.89 -1.87 -4.48
CA HIS A 181 -5.28 -2.32 -5.83
C HIS A 181 -6.70 -1.91 -6.23
N CYS A 182 -7.27 -0.89 -5.56
CA CYS A 182 -8.67 -0.50 -5.72
C CYS A 182 -9.65 -1.70 -5.68
N GLY A 183 -9.34 -2.72 -4.85
CA GLY A 183 -10.13 -3.94 -4.74
C GLY A 183 -10.12 -4.81 -6.00
N HIS A 184 -9.00 -4.94 -6.66
CA HIS A 184 -8.76 -5.63 -7.95
C HIS A 184 -9.80 -6.71 -8.31
N ASP A 185 -10.33 -6.62 -9.54
CA ASP A 185 -11.48 -7.33 -10.11
C ASP A 185 -12.85 -6.89 -9.50
N HIS A 186 -12.86 -5.95 -8.50
CA HIS A 186 -14.05 -5.40 -7.84
C HIS A 186 -13.95 -3.88 -7.67
N GLU A 187 -13.34 -3.19 -8.64
CA GLU A 187 -13.06 -1.75 -8.57
C GLU A 187 -14.35 -0.92 -8.39
N THR A 188 -15.45 -1.35 -9.01
CA THR A 188 -16.74 -0.66 -8.87
C THR A 188 -17.24 -0.68 -7.42
N ASP A 189 -17.07 -1.82 -6.72
CA ASP A 189 -17.49 -1.96 -5.33
C ASP A 189 -16.58 -1.14 -4.41
N ALA A 190 -15.26 -1.13 -4.67
CA ALA A 190 -14.32 -0.31 -3.94
C ALA A 190 -14.63 1.19 -4.11
N LEU A 191 -14.91 1.66 -5.32
CA LEU A 191 -15.30 3.05 -5.57
C LEU A 191 -16.60 3.42 -4.84
N ALA A 192 -17.56 2.48 -4.76
CA ALA A 192 -18.79 2.69 -3.98
C ALA A 192 -18.52 2.80 -2.47
N ILE A 193 -17.49 2.14 -1.94
CA ILE A 193 -17.04 2.31 -0.55
C ILE A 193 -16.44 3.71 -0.36
N LEU A 194 -15.59 4.18 -1.29
CA LEU A 194 -15.06 5.54 -1.25
C LEU A 194 -16.20 6.59 -1.24
N ASP A 195 -17.27 6.35 -1.97
CA ASP A 195 -18.43 7.27 -2.00
C ASP A 195 -19.16 7.35 -0.67
N ARG A 196 -19.27 6.22 0.04
CA ARG A 196 -19.94 6.17 1.35
C ARG A 196 -19.08 6.71 2.48
N HIS A 197 -17.76 6.57 2.38
CA HIS A 197 -16.82 6.85 3.47
C HIS A 197 -15.74 7.85 3.04
N PRO A 198 -15.80 9.11 3.50
CA PRO A 198 -14.83 10.15 3.12
C PRO A 198 -13.40 9.90 3.64
N ASN A 199 -13.25 9.01 4.61
CA ASN A 199 -11.98 8.58 5.19
C ASN A 199 -11.32 7.41 4.42
N VAL A 200 -11.97 6.90 3.36
CA VAL A 200 -11.43 5.82 2.54
C VAL A 200 -10.79 6.36 1.27
N HIS A 201 -9.62 5.83 0.98
CA HIS A 201 -8.79 6.05 -0.20
C HIS A 201 -8.61 4.73 -0.95
N ALA A 202 -8.06 4.76 -2.15
CA ALA A 202 -7.63 3.56 -2.86
C ALA A 202 -6.34 3.82 -3.64
N ASP A 203 -5.48 2.82 -3.79
CA ASP A 203 -4.37 2.92 -4.71
C ASP A 203 -4.67 2.25 -6.06
N LEU A 204 -4.07 2.76 -7.12
CA LEU A 204 -4.20 2.27 -8.50
C LEU A 204 -3.09 1.27 -8.87
N THR A 205 -2.58 0.59 -7.87
CA THR A 205 -1.50 -0.39 -7.99
C THR A 205 -1.93 -1.59 -8.81
N PRO A 206 -1.18 -2.00 -9.85
CA PRO A 206 -1.51 -3.18 -10.63
C PRO A 206 -1.42 -4.45 -9.78
N VAL A 207 -2.15 -5.49 -10.16
CA VAL A 207 -1.91 -6.85 -9.66
C VAL A 207 -1.13 -7.61 -10.71
N VAL A 208 0.12 -7.91 -10.45
CA VAL A 208 1.11 -8.54 -11.32
C VAL A 208 1.23 -7.85 -12.68
N ASN A 209 0.38 -8.16 -13.66
CA ASN A 209 0.43 -7.62 -15.02
C ASN A 209 -0.87 -6.90 -15.44
N ARG A 210 -1.83 -6.78 -14.52
CA ARG A 210 -3.15 -6.18 -14.77
C ARG A 210 -3.26 -4.83 -14.08
N LEU A 211 -3.35 -3.78 -14.90
CA LEU A 211 -3.61 -2.42 -14.42
C LEU A 211 -5.04 -2.31 -13.88
N VAL A 212 -5.18 -1.62 -12.76
CA VAL A 212 -6.48 -1.28 -12.17
C VAL A 212 -7.27 -0.39 -13.13
N GLN A 213 -8.54 -0.72 -13.35
CA GLN A 213 -9.41 -0.01 -14.28
C GLN A 213 -10.40 0.87 -13.50
N VAL A 214 -10.20 2.18 -13.56
CA VAL A 214 -11.11 3.16 -12.96
C VAL A 214 -11.67 4.04 -14.07
N PRO A 215 -12.99 4.23 -14.18
CA PRO A 215 -13.57 5.16 -15.13
C PRO A 215 -13.03 6.58 -14.92
N ALA A 216 -12.72 7.31 -16.00
CA ALA A 216 -12.16 8.65 -15.91
C ALA A 216 -13.05 9.64 -15.12
N ALA A 217 -14.36 9.49 -15.19
CA ALA A 217 -15.30 10.29 -14.41
C ALA A 217 -15.16 10.06 -12.89
N ASP A 218 -15.00 8.79 -12.48
CA ASP A 218 -14.78 8.45 -11.08
C ASP A 218 -13.40 8.89 -10.61
N ALA A 219 -12.37 8.69 -11.42
CA ALA A 219 -11.03 9.18 -11.15
C ALA A 219 -10.98 10.71 -10.98
N ALA A 220 -11.72 11.46 -11.81
CA ALA A 220 -11.82 12.91 -11.67
C ALA A 220 -12.52 13.34 -10.38
N ARG A 221 -13.58 12.64 -10.01
CA ARG A 221 -14.38 12.92 -8.81
C ARG A 221 -13.66 12.56 -7.52
N LEU A 222 -12.86 11.50 -7.54
CA LEU A 222 -12.15 10.94 -6.40
C LEU A 222 -10.64 11.25 -6.41
N ALA A 223 -10.21 12.18 -7.25
CA ALA A 223 -8.79 12.46 -7.48
C ALA A 223 -8.00 12.79 -6.20
N ASP A 224 -8.65 13.34 -5.20
CA ASP A 224 -8.07 13.66 -3.89
C ASP A 224 -7.91 12.44 -2.96
N ARG A 225 -8.43 11.28 -3.34
CA ARG A 225 -8.43 10.03 -2.57
C ARG A 225 -7.84 8.83 -3.30
N LEU A 226 -7.43 9.00 -4.56
CA LEU A 226 -6.70 7.97 -5.30
C LEU A 226 -5.19 8.17 -5.16
N LEU A 227 -4.44 7.07 -5.08
CA LEU A 227 -2.99 7.05 -4.94
C LEU A 227 -2.35 6.27 -6.08
N PHE A 228 -1.14 6.65 -6.43
CA PHE A 228 -0.29 5.93 -7.36
C PHE A 228 0.49 4.84 -6.63
N GLY A 229 0.64 3.66 -7.26
CA GLY A 229 1.46 2.57 -6.78
C GLY A 229 1.85 1.59 -7.88
N THR A 230 2.88 0.75 -7.63
CA THR A 230 3.41 -0.19 -8.62
C THR A 230 3.35 -1.64 -8.21
N ASP A 231 3.38 -1.98 -6.93
CA ASP A 231 3.61 -3.32 -6.37
C ASP A 231 5.06 -3.83 -6.61
N ALA A 232 5.99 -2.91 -6.91
CA ALA A 232 7.39 -3.28 -7.07
C ALA A 232 7.94 -3.97 -5.80
N PRO A 233 8.78 -5.01 -5.95
CA PRO A 233 9.31 -5.59 -7.17
C PRO A 233 8.47 -6.75 -7.75
N ASN A 234 7.27 -7.01 -7.25
CA ASN A 234 6.49 -8.22 -7.51
C ASN A 234 5.48 -8.05 -8.66
N THR A 235 5.83 -7.27 -9.67
CA THR A 235 4.98 -6.90 -10.80
C THR A 235 5.70 -7.03 -12.15
N GLU A 236 4.95 -7.27 -13.23
CA GLU A 236 5.42 -7.17 -14.61
C GLU A 236 5.24 -5.75 -15.18
N VAL A 237 4.66 -4.82 -14.40
CA VAL A 237 4.33 -3.47 -14.84
C VAL A 237 5.32 -2.46 -14.25
N THR A 238 5.99 -1.67 -15.09
CA THR A 238 6.92 -0.62 -14.64
C THR A 238 6.19 0.62 -14.11
N ALA A 239 6.84 1.42 -13.28
CA ALA A 239 6.29 2.69 -12.79
C ALA A 239 5.95 3.65 -13.94
N ALA A 240 6.79 3.65 -14.99
CA ALA A 240 6.53 4.44 -16.19
C ALA A 240 5.20 4.04 -16.87
N ARG A 241 4.89 2.75 -16.93
CA ARG A 241 3.63 2.25 -17.48
C ARG A 241 2.44 2.55 -16.57
N CYS A 242 2.59 2.40 -15.25
CA CYS A 242 1.56 2.80 -14.28
C CYS A 242 1.25 4.30 -14.39
N ARG A 243 2.29 5.15 -14.49
CA ARG A 243 2.12 6.59 -14.67
C ARG A 243 1.41 6.92 -15.97
N ALA A 244 1.82 6.33 -17.08
CA ALA A 244 1.16 6.54 -18.38
C ALA A 244 -0.32 6.13 -18.33
N HIS A 245 -0.68 5.11 -17.56
CA HIS A 245 -2.07 4.71 -17.35
C HIS A 245 -2.87 5.78 -16.61
N VAL A 246 -2.33 6.37 -15.54
CA VAL A 246 -2.98 7.49 -14.83
C VAL A 246 -3.11 8.73 -15.74
N GLU A 247 -2.07 9.07 -16.50
CA GLU A 247 -2.07 10.19 -17.43
C GLU A 247 -3.11 10.00 -18.57
N ALA A 248 -3.31 8.76 -19.02
CA ALA A 248 -4.30 8.41 -20.05
C ALA A 248 -5.76 8.59 -19.60
N LEU A 249 -6.03 8.78 -18.30
CA LEU A 249 -7.36 9.14 -17.79
C LEU A 249 -7.80 10.53 -18.24
N GLY A 250 -6.88 11.38 -18.72
CA GLY A 250 -7.18 12.70 -19.26
C GLY A 250 -7.71 13.71 -18.24
N LEU A 251 -7.27 13.56 -16.98
CA LEU A 251 -7.67 14.43 -15.87
C LEU A 251 -7.01 15.81 -16.00
N VAL A 252 -7.56 16.82 -15.29
CA VAL A 252 -6.88 18.09 -15.13
C VAL A 252 -5.52 17.92 -14.42
N PRO A 253 -4.51 18.79 -14.70
CA PRO A 253 -3.17 18.62 -14.17
C PRO A 253 -3.10 18.49 -12.65
N GLU A 254 -3.94 19.23 -11.92
CA GLU A 254 -4.02 19.21 -10.46
C GLU A 254 -4.48 17.85 -9.94
N ALA A 255 -5.49 17.24 -10.59
CA ALA A 255 -6.00 15.92 -10.25
C ALA A 255 -4.96 14.83 -10.54
N THR A 256 -4.31 14.88 -11.71
CA THR A 256 -3.21 13.97 -12.06
C THR A 256 -2.07 14.06 -11.04
N SER A 257 -1.65 15.29 -10.68
CA SER A 257 -0.60 15.54 -9.69
C SER A 257 -0.97 15.03 -8.29
N ALA A 258 -2.25 15.18 -7.89
CA ALA A 258 -2.74 14.65 -6.63
C ALA A 258 -2.59 13.12 -6.57
N ILE A 259 -3.03 12.41 -7.62
CA ILE A 259 -2.94 10.94 -7.70
C ILE A 259 -1.48 10.49 -7.74
N LEU A 260 -0.64 11.10 -8.57
CA LEU A 260 0.75 10.67 -8.78
C LEU A 260 1.64 10.83 -7.54
N GLY A 261 1.26 11.66 -6.55
CA GLY A 261 2.09 11.79 -5.35
C GLY A 261 1.54 12.73 -4.29
N GLY A 262 0.72 13.73 -4.66
CA GLY A 262 0.21 14.73 -3.72
C GLY A 262 -0.57 14.10 -2.55
N ASN A 263 -1.44 13.14 -2.84
CA ASN A 263 -2.24 12.46 -1.83
C ASN A 263 -1.38 11.59 -0.89
N ALA A 264 -0.45 10.81 -1.45
CA ALA A 264 0.45 9.98 -0.64
C ALA A 264 1.30 10.83 0.31
N ARG A 265 1.86 11.96 -0.17
CA ARG A 265 2.61 12.90 0.70
C ARG A 265 1.75 13.46 1.81
N ARG A 266 0.54 13.92 1.47
CA ARG A 266 -0.40 14.49 2.45
C ARG A 266 -0.72 13.48 3.56
N LEU A 267 -1.01 12.24 3.20
CA LEU A 267 -1.37 11.21 4.17
C LEU A 267 -0.27 10.96 5.20
N VAL A 268 0.99 10.83 4.79
CA VAL A 268 2.11 10.58 5.70
C VAL A 268 2.59 11.84 6.44
N ALA A 269 2.41 13.03 5.87
CA ALA A 269 2.77 14.29 6.51
C ALA A 269 1.82 14.67 7.66
N GLU A 270 0.60 14.13 7.66
CA GLU A 270 -0.42 14.41 8.65
C GLU A 270 -0.44 13.38 9.81
N VAL A 271 0.48 12.42 9.81
CA VAL A 271 0.64 11.48 10.94
C VAL A 271 1.17 12.26 12.15
N ALA A 272 0.45 12.17 13.27
CA ALA A 272 0.87 12.80 14.53
C ALA A 272 2.13 12.11 15.08
N ASP A 273 3.00 12.91 15.70
CA ASP A 273 4.21 12.42 16.38
C ASP A 273 3.87 11.75 17.71
#